data_558c5597c973d381743491b5869c23fe
#
_entry.id   558c5597c973d381743491b5869c23fe
#
_cell.length_a   1.000
_cell.length_b   1.000
_cell.length_c   1.000
_cell.angle_alpha   90.00
_cell.angle_beta   90.00
_cell.angle_gamma   90.00
#
_symmetry.space_group_name_H-M   'P 1'
#
loop_
_entity.id
_entity.type
_entity.pdbx_description
1 polymer ?
#
loop_
_entity_poly.entity_id
_entity_poly.type
_entity_poly.pdbx_seq_one_letter_code
_entity_poly.pdbx_strand_id
1 'polypeptide(L)'
;EIASCLVGSEMCIRDRNWFDSYIDDWIIWLPTTKGFFSPRNVKKVHAYGVEVKANFAVQPAKDWLIDLNGSYSWTPSINEGEKMSPADQSVGKQLPYVPKHSASLTGRLSWRTWAFLYKWAFYSERYTMSSNDYTLTGHLPEYFMSNVSLEKNLFFKPVDIQLKFAVNNLFNEDYLSVLSRPMPGINFEFFIGITPKFGKNKKKSENTNM
;
A
#
# COMPACT_ATOMS: atom_id res chain seq x y z
N GLU A 1 -6.43 13.60 16.46
CA GLU A 1 -7.63 14.40 16.15
C GLU A 1 -8.17 14.01 14.78
N ILE A 2 -9.42 13.60 14.74
CA ILE A 2 -10.17 13.34 13.50
C ILE A 2 -10.85 14.65 13.12
N ALA A 3 -10.37 15.31 12.07
CA ALA A 3 -11.08 16.47 11.52
C ALA A 3 -11.91 16.00 10.33
N SER A 4 -13.24 15.95 10.48
CA SER A 4 -14.16 15.69 9.39
C SER A 4 -14.74 17.01 8.87
N CYS A 5 -14.67 17.23 7.56
CA CYS A 5 -15.40 18.32 6.89
C CYS A 5 -16.56 17.72 6.13
N LEU A 6 -17.79 17.99 6.56
CA LEU A 6 -19.01 17.72 5.82
C LEU A 6 -19.55 19.04 5.29
N VAL A 7 -19.46 19.27 3.99
CA VAL A 7 -20.12 20.37 3.32
C VAL A 7 -20.82 19.81 2.08
N GLY A 8 -22.12 19.63 2.16
CA GLY A 8 -22.94 19.16 1.05
C GLY A 8 -22.70 17.69 0.68
N SER A 9 -22.41 17.39 -0.60
CA SER A 9 -22.11 16.05 -1.13
C SER A 9 -20.64 15.66 -1.02
N GLU A 10 -19.86 16.38 -0.23
CA GLU A 10 -18.40 16.16 -0.07
C GLU A 10 -18.09 15.55 1.29
N MET A 11 -17.25 14.52 1.29
CA MET A 11 -16.72 13.93 2.51
C MET A 11 -15.19 14.06 2.50
N CYS A 12 -14.65 14.71 3.52
CA CYS A 12 -13.22 14.83 3.72
C CYS A 12 -12.85 14.30 5.11
N ILE A 13 -12.03 13.24 5.17
CA ILE A 13 -11.50 12.69 6.41
C ILE A 13 -9.99 12.89 6.39
N ARG A 14 -9.45 13.42 7.49
CA ARG A 14 -8.01 13.61 7.69
C ARG A 14 -7.63 12.98 9.01
N ASP A 15 -6.71 12.02 8.95
CA ASP A 15 -6.13 11.39 10.13
C ASP A 15 -4.66 11.77 10.22
N ARG A 16 -4.23 12.06 11.44
CA ARG A 16 -2.83 12.25 11.79
C ARG A 16 -2.52 11.36 12.96
N ASN A 17 -1.54 10.54 12.81
CA ASN A 17 -1.03 9.67 13.86
C ASN A 17 0.44 10.00 14.10
N TRP A 18 0.79 10.21 15.35
CA TRP A 18 2.17 10.24 15.82
C TRP A 18 2.38 9.03 16.73
N PHE A 19 3.48 8.34 16.55
CA PHE A 19 3.82 7.19 17.36
C PHE A 19 5.29 7.24 17.77
N ASP A 20 5.57 6.62 18.91
CA ASP A 20 6.87 6.44 19.49
C ASP A 20 6.89 5.09 20.19
N SER A 21 7.72 4.17 19.75
CA SER A 21 7.68 2.77 20.17
C SER A 21 9.08 2.22 20.38
N TYR A 22 9.31 1.63 21.53
CA TYR A 22 10.51 0.86 21.84
C TYR A 22 10.15 -0.63 21.78
N ILE A 23 10.91 -1.38 21.00
CA ILE A 23 10.66 -2.81 20.74
C ILE A 23 11.91 -3.57 21.15
N ASP A 24 11.74 -4.47 22.11
CA ASP A 24 12.82 -5.36 22.55
C ASP A 24 12.79 -6.66 21.73
N ASP A 25 13.95 -7.31 21.61
CA ASP A 25 14.11 -8.61 20.94
C ASP A 25 13.60 -8.69 19.49
N TRP A 26 13.74 -7.60 18.72
CA TRP A 26 13.38 -7.56 17.33
C TRP A 26 14.22 -8.52 16.49
N ILE A 27 13.59 -9.42 15.74
CA ILE A 27 14.25 -10.36 14.85
C ILE A 27 14.19 -9.84 13.42
N ILE A 28 15.35 -9.73 12.77
CA ILE A 28 15.48 -9.33 11.37
C ILE A 28 16.24 -10.38 10.57
N TRP A 29 15.81 -10.61 9.34
CA TRP A 29 16.51 -11.48 8.40
C TRP A 29 17.51 -10.67 7.58
N LEU A 30 18.78 -10.97 7.71
CA LEU A 30 19.85 -10.28 6.99
C LEU A 30 20.59 -11.23 6.06
N PRO A 31 21.09 -10.73 4.91
CA PRO A 31 21.94 -11.52 4.03
C PRO A 31 23.26 -11.83 4.72
N THR A 32 23.72 -13.05 4.57
CA THR A 32 25.03 -13.50 5.04
C THR A 32 26.05 -13.43 3.91
N THR A 33 27.33 -13.43 4.24
CA THR A 33 28.43 -13.52 3.26
C THR A 33 28.38 -14.78 2.39
N LYS A 34 27.62 -15.81 2.81
CA LYS A 34 27.42 -17.07 2.09
C LYS A 34 26.24 -17.06 1.13
N GLY A 35 25.55 -15.90 0.97
CA GLY A 35 24.45 -15.73 0.01
C GLY A 35 23.07 -16.21 0.48
N PHE A 36 22.91 -16.61 1.73
CA PHE A 36 21.61 -16.93 2.30
C PHE A 36 21.21 -15.93 3.40
N PHE A 37 19.94 -15.78 3.66
CA PHE A 37 19.40 -14.95 4.74
C PHE A 37 19.45 -15.72 6.06
N SER A 38 19.90 -15.05 7.12
CA SER A 38 19.92 -15.60 8.48
C SER A 38 19.17 -14.65 9.43
N PRO A 39 18.37 -15.18 10.38
CA PRO A 39 17.75 -14.36 11.40
C PRO A 39 18.82 -13.80 12.36
N ARG A 40 18.67 -12.52 12.69
CA ARG A 40 19.49 -11.84 13.68
C ARG A 40 18.56 -11.19 14.70
N ASN A 41 18.85 -11.33 15.97
CA ASN A 41 18.18 -10.60 17.02
C ASN A 41 18.82 -9.20 17.15
N VAL A 42 18.02 -8.16 16.95
CA VAL A 42 18.38 -6.77 17.26
C VAL A 42 17.75 -6.48 18.61
N LYS A 43 18.54 -6.36 19.67
CA LYS A 43 18.06 -6.31 21.05
C LYS A 43 17.08 -5.19 21.33
N LYS A 44 17.23 -4.03 20.69
CA LYS A 44 16.35 -2.88 20.90
C LYS A 44 16.19 -2.06 19.65
N VAL A 45 14.96 -1.77 19.27
CA VAL A 45 14.61 -0.90 18.15
C VAL A 45 13.74 0.24 18.66
N HIS A 46 14.09 1.47 18.30
CA HIS A 46 13.28 2.65 18.48
C HIS A 46 12.64 3.02 17.14
N ALA A 47 11.34 2.84 17.03
CA ALA A 47 10.54 3.21 15.88
C ALA A 47 9.61 4.37 16.23
N TYR A 48 9.76 5.49 15.54
CA TYR A 48 8.95 6.68 15.78
C TYR A 48 8.56 7.32 14.45
N GLY A 49 7.56 8.19 14.49
CA GLY A 49 7.19 8.84 13.25
C GLY A 49 5.83 9.50 13.24
N VAL A 50 5.49 9.96 12.04
CA VAL A 50 4.22 10.62 11.74
C VAL A 50 3.60 9.97 10.51
N GLU A 51 2.33 9.63 10.63
CA GLU A 51 1.49 9.17 9.53
C GLU A 51 0.37 10.18 9.28
N VAL A 52 0.15 10.51 8.04
CA VAL A 52 -0.96 11.36 7.61
C VAL A 52 -1.78 10.61 6.57
N LYS A 53 -3.09 10.56 6.75
CA LYS A 53 -4.04 10.02 5.76
C LYS A 53 -5.08 11.07 5.43
N ALA A 54 -5.43 11.16 4.17
CA ALA A 54 -6.48 12.06 3.69
C ALA A 54 -7.37 11.30 2.71
N ASN A 55 -8.68 11.35 2.95
CA ASN A 55 -9.68 10.78 2.07
C ASN A 55 -10.62 11.90 1.67
N PHE A 56 -10.87 12.00 0.38
CA PHE A 56 -11.75 12.98 -0.20
C PHE A 56 -12.69 12.28 -1.18
N ALA A 57 -13.99 12.46 -1.00
CA ALA A 57 -15.00 11.95 -1.91
C ALA A 57 -15.96 13.08 -2.27
N VAL A 58 -16.24 13.24 -3.57
CA VAL A 58 -17.15 14.24 -4.08
C VAL A 58 -18.00 13.69 -5.22
N GLN A 59 -19.24 14.07 -5.24
CA GLN A 59 -20.18 13.76 -6.33
C GLN A 59 -20.55 15.05 -7.08
N PRO A 60 -19.71 15.45 -8.09
CA PRO A 60 -19.91 16.72 -8.77
C PRO A 60 -21.16 16.74 -9.66
N ALA A 61 -21.68 15.57 -10.05
CA ALA A 61 -22.90 15.42 -10.81
C ALA A 61 -23.55 14.06 -10.53
N LYS A 62 -24.83 13.89 -10.88
CA LYS A 62 -25.65 12.71 -10.58
C LYS A 62 -24.97 11.34 -10.87
N ASP A 63 -24.21 11.26 -11.96
CA ASP A 63 -23.62 10.00 -12.42
C ASP A 63 -22.11 9.94 -12.19
N TRP A 64 -21.50 10.94 -11.54
CA TRP A 64 -20.08 11.06 -11.31
C TRP A 64 -19.74 10.92 -9.83
N LEU A 65 -18.70 10.15 -9.54
CA LEU A 65 -18.11 10.05 -8.22
C LEU A 65 -16.59 10.12 -8.34
N ILE A 66 -15.97 10.98 -7.56
CA ILE A 66 -14.51 11.12 -7.46
C ILE A 66 -14.12 10.76 -6.03
N ASP A 67 -13.26 9.76 -5.89
CA ASP A 67 -12.65 9.36 -4.63
C ASP A 67 -11.13 9.54 -4.73
N LEU A 68 -10.56 10.27 -3.78
CA LEU A 68 -9.12 10.45 -3.65
C LEU A 68 -8.68 10.01 -2.25
N ASN A 69 -7.71 9.13 -2.19
CA ASN A 69 -7.13 8.64 -0.94
C ASN A 69 -5.62 8.83 -1.00
N GLY A 70 -5.08 9.61 -0.09
CA GLY A 70 -3.66 9.86 0.04
C GLY A 70 -3.13 9.43 1.40
N SER A 71 -1.91 8.92 1.44
CA SER A 71 -1.19 8.68 2.68
C SER A 71 0.27 9.07 2.53
N TYR A 72 0.85 9.53 3.64
CA TYR A 72 2.26 9.78 3.79
C TYR A 72 2.70 9.30 5.16
N SER A 73 3.85 8.63 5.21
CA SER A 73 4.47 8.17 6.44
C SER A 73 5.94 8.56 6.46
N TRP A 74 6.36 9.12 7.60
CA TRP A 74 7.75 9.28 7.97
C TRP A 74 8.00 8.42 9.19
N THR A 75 8.81 7.35 9.03
CA THR A 75 8.91 6.26 10.00
C THR A 75 10.36 5.81 10.19
N PRO A 76 11.23 6.64 10.79
CA PRO A 76 12.54 6.17 11.23
C PRO A 76 12.42 4.98 12.18
N SER A 77 13.29 4.00 11.99
CA SER A 77 13.37 2.79 12.83
C SER A 77 14.84 2.50 13.09
N ILE A 78 15.30 2.85 14.27
CA ILE A 78 16.73 2.90 14.62
C ILE A 78 17.09 1.74 15.54
N ASN A 79 18.21 1.08 15.27
CA ASN A 79 18.77 0.09 16.17
C ASN A 79 19.43 0.82 17.37
N GLU A 80 18.83 0.72 18.55
CA GLU A 80 19.34 1.21 19.82
C GLU A 80 19.88 0.10 20.72
N GLY A 81 20.08 -1.10 20.19
CA GLY A 81 20.68 -2.19 20.93
C GLY A 81 22.14 -1.97 21.27
N GLU A 82 22.69 -2.85 22.09
CA GLU A 82 24.12 -2.86 22.40
C GLU A 82 24.93 -3.43 21.23
N LYS A 83 26.17 -2.95 21.06
CA LYS A 83 27.10 -3.51 20.09
C LYS A 83 27.36 -4.99 20.36
N MET A 84 27.17 -5.82 19.36
CA MET A 84 27.43 -7.26 19.46
C MET A 84 28.93 -7.58 19.40
N SER A 85 29.74 -6.68 18.83
CA SER A 85 31.20 -6.77 18.75
C SER A 85 31.80 -5.38 18.56
N PRO A 86 33.13 -5.18 18.76
CA PRO A 86 33.79 -3.91 18.47
C PRO A 86 33.65 -3.44 17.01
N ALA A 87 33.45 -4.37 16.09
CA ALA A 87 33.26 -4.10 14.65
C ALA A 87 31.79 -3.83 14.27
N ASP A 88 30.86 -3.93 15.21
CA ASP A 88 29.44 -3.70 14.95
C ASP A 88 29.16 -2.21 14.72
N GLN A 89 28.75 -1.86 13.52
CA GLN A 89 28.38 -0.52 13.07
C GLN A 89 26.87 -0.32 12.96
N SER A 90 26.06 -1.27 13.41
CA SER A 90 24.61 -1.24 13.26
C SER A 90 23.87 -0.36 14.28
N VAL A 91 24.53 -0.07 15.41
CA VAL A 91 23.93 0.74 16.49
C VAL A 91 23.79 2.20 16.05
N GLY A 92 22.62 2.79 16.30
CA GLY A 92 22.26 4.14 15.85
C GLY A 92 21.89 4.24 14.36
N LYS A 93 21.77 3.10 13.67
CA LYS A 93 21.48 3.05 12.23
C LYS A 93 20.04 2.64 11.96
N GLN A 94 19.52 3.09 10.80
CA GLN A 94 18.22 2.68 10.28
C GLN A 94 18.17 1.17 10.02
N LEU A 95 17.05 0.54 10.34
CA LEU A 95 16.85 -0.87 10.03
C LEU A 95 16.89 -1.12 8.51
N PRO A 96 17.52 -2.22 8.06
CA PRO A 96 17.53 -2.62 6.66
C PRO A 96 16.11 -2.84 6.11
N TYR A 97 15.93 -2.52 4.83
CA TYR A 97 14.68 -2.65 4.07
C TYR A 97 13.50 -1.82 4.57
N VAL A 98 13.69 -0.97 5.57
CA VAL A 98 12.66 -0.07 6.08
C VAL A 98 12.87 1.33 5.47
N PRO A 99 11.97 1.83 4.62
CA PRO A 99 12.05 3.18 4.09
C PRO A 99 11.75 4.20 5.19
N LYS A 100 12.48 5.31 5.21
CA LYS A 100 12.18 6.43 6.13
C LYS A 100 10.92 7.19 5.71
N HIS A 101 10.69 7.27 4.40
CA HIS A 101 9.54 7.96 3.83
C HIS A 101 8.79 7.03 2.89
N SER A 102 7.49 7.01 3.01
CA SER A 102 6.61 6.38 2.04
C SER A 102 5.38 7.24 1.79
N ALA A 103 4.86 7.19 0.57
CA ALA A 103 3.64 7.89 0.21
C ALA A 103 2.80 7.06 -0.75
N SER A 104 1.49 7.23 -0.71
CA SER A 104 0.60 6.65 -1.68
C SER A 104 -0.53 7.61 -2.05
N LEU A 105 -1.00 7.49 -3.29
CA LEU A 105 -2.17 8.19 -3.79
C LEU A 105 -3.01 7.21 -4.59
N THR A 106 -4.30 7.14 -4.29
CA THR A 106 -5.27 6.40 -5.08
C THR A 106 -6.38 7.35 -5.49
N GLY A 107 -6.58 7.51 -6.78
CA GLY A 107 -7.67 8.26 -7.36
C GLY A 107 -8.62 7.34 -8.12
N ARG A 108 -9.92 7.44 -7.84
CA ARG A 108 -10.98 6.72 -8.54
C ARG A 108 -11.98 7.72 -9.11
N LEU A 109 -12.17 7.66 -10.42
CA LEU A 109 -13.21 8.40 -11.13
C LEU A 109 -14.25 7.41 -11.62
N SER A 110 -15.44 7.49 -11.09
CA SER A 110 -16.57 6.63 -11.47
C SER A 110 -17.58 7.44 -12.27
N TRP A 111 -18.03 6.89 -13.39
CA TRP A 111 -19.09 7.44 -14.23
C TRP A 111 -20.04 6.33 -14.67
N ARG A 112 -21.27 6.36 -14.14
CA ARG A 112 -22.27 5.33 -14.38
C ARG A 112 -21.73 3.92 -14.09
N THR A 113 -21.48 3.15 -15.17
CA THR A 113 -20.95 1.76 -15.09
C THR A 113 -19.47 1.67 -15.37
N TRP A 114 -18.79 2.77 -15.59
CA TRP A 114 -17.36 2.87 -15.78
C TRP A 114 -16.65 3.35 -14.53
N ALA A 115 -15.46 2.86 -14.29
CA ALA A 115 -14.55 3.44 -13.31
C ALA A 115 -13.11 3.42 -13.84
N PHE A 116 -12.46 4.56 -13.72
CA PHE A 116 -11.02 4.72 -13.93
C PHE A 116 -10.34 4.80 -12.58
N LEU A 117 -9.27 4.05 -12.39
CA LEU A 117 -8.49 4.01 -11.16
C LEU A 117 -7.03 4.31 -11.49
N TYR A 118 -6.44 5.25 -10.78
CA TYR A 118 -5.01 5.53 -10.76
C TYR A 118 -4.47 5.24 -9.38
N LYS A 119 -3.36 4.51 -9.29
CA LYS A 119 -2.62 4.26 -8.06
C LYS A 119 -1.18 4.66 -8.23
N TRP A 120 -0.70 5.45 -7.31
CA TRP A 120 0.70 5.85 -7.22
C TRP A 120 1.24 5.51 -5.83
N ALA A 121 2.47 5.04 -5.76
CA ALA A 121 3.18 4.78 -4.52
C ALA A 121 4.64 5.21 -4.66
N PHE A 122 5.20 5.75 -3.59
CA PHE A 122 6.58 6.18 -3.46
C PHE A 122 7.21 5.53 -2.23
N TYR A 123 8.45 5.09 -2.37
CA TYR A 123 9.30 4.61 -1.30
C TYR A 123 10.66 5.27 -1.41
N SER A 124 11.13 5.87 -0.31
CA SER A 124 12.49 6.42 -0.24
C SER A 124 13.54 5.30 -0.28
N GLU A 125 14.78 5.70 -0.40
CA GLU A 125 15.92 4.77 -0.31
C GLU A 125 15.84 3.86 0.93
N ARG A 126 16.35 2.65 0.81
CA ARG A 126 16.40 1.66 1.89
C ARG A 126 17.76 1.02 1.93
N TYR A 127 18.29 0.85 3.12
CA TYR A 127 19.55 0.11 3.30
C TYR A 127 19.29 -1.38 3.23
N THR A 128 20.23 -2.13 2.71
CA THR A 128 20.20 -3.60 2.66
C THR A 128 21.00 -4.20 3.80
N MET A 129 21.91 -3.43 4.39
CA MET A 129 22.80 -3.81 5.48
C MET A 129 22.60 -2.93 6.70
N SER A 130 22.84 -3.47 7.88
CA SER A 130 22.70 -2.77 9.15
C SER A 130 23.72 -1.64 9.35
N SER A 131 24.84 -1.63 8.61
CA SER A 131 25.84 -0.55 8.62
C SER A 131 25.38 0.72 7.91
N ASN A 132 24.31 0.64 7.13
CA ASN A 132 23.79 1.71 6.27
C ASN A 132 24.83 2.25 5.26
N ASP A 133 25.56 1.37 4.62
CA ASP A 133 26.56 1.75 3.63
C ASP A 133 25.94 2.13 2.29
N TYR A 134 26.47 3.19 1.64
CA TYR A 134 26.10 3.64 0.31
C TYR A 134 26.89 2.93 -0.81
N THR A 135 27.14 1.64 -0.65
CA THR A 135 27.73 0.81 -1.71
C THR A 135 26.66 0.32 -2.68
N LEU A 136 27.04 -0.17 -3.85
CA LEU A 136 26.12 -0.71 -4.86
C LEU A 136 25.20 -1.83 -4.31
N THR A 137 25.66 -2.55 -3.30
CA THR A 137 24.89 -3.62 -2.64
C THR A 137 24.37 -3.23 -1.27
N GLY A 138 24.79 -2.07 -0.73
CA GLY A 138 24.46 -1.61 0.62
C GLY A 138 23.16 -0.82 0.73
N HIS A 139 22.63 -0.34 -0.40
CA HIS A 139 21.36 0.40 -0.43
C HIS A 139 20.57 0.10 -1.71
N LEU A 140 19.26 0.32 -1.64
CA LEU A 140 18.34 0.32 -2.76
C LEU A 140 17.87 1.74 -2.99
N PRO A 141 17.90 2.24 -4.24
CA PRO A 141 17.43 3.58 -4.55
C PRO A 141 15.94 3.75 -4.25
N GLU A 142 15.52 4.97 -4.12
CA GLU A 142 14.11 5.33 -4.10
C GLU A 142 13.43 4.95 -5.42
N TYR A 143 12.13 4.71 -5.37
CA TYR A 143 11.34 4.45 -6.57
C TYR A 143 9.88 4.87 -6.36
N PHE A 144 9.19 5.04 -7.44
CA PHE A 144 7.75 5.24 -7.46
C PHE A 144 7.07 4.30 -8.46
N MET A 145 5.86 3.90 -8.12
CA MET A 145 5.05 3.01 -8.95
C MET A 145 3.77 3.71 -9.35
N SER A 146 3.42 3.59 -10.62
CA SER A 146 2.16 4.08 -11.15
C SER A 146 1.40 2.96 -11.85
N ASN A 147 0.16 2.74 -11.45
CA ASN A 147 -0.71 1.76 -12.04
C ASN A 147 -2.03 2.41 -12.44
N VAL A 148 -2.58 2.00 -13.57
CA VAL A 148 -3.90 2.44 -14.02
C VAL A 148 -4.80 1.25 -14.25
N SER A 149 -6.10 1.42 -14.03
CA SER A 149 -7.06 0.43 -14.49
C SER A 149 -8.37 1.07 -14.93
N LEU A 150 -9.02 0.41 -15.88
CA LEU A 150 -10.34 0.75 -16.38
C LEU A 150 -11.28 -0.41 -16.08
N GLU A 151 -12.38 -0.10 -15.41
CA GLU A 151 -13.41 -1.06 -15.04
C GLU A 151 -14.72 -0.75 -15.76
N LYS A 152 -15.43 -1.80 -16.15
CA LYS A 152 -16.79 -1.73 -16.72
C LYS A 152 -17.68 -2.74 -16.06
N ASN A 153 -18.80 -2.28 -15.49
CA ASN A 153 -19.84 -3.14 -14.95
C ASN A 153 -21.00 -3.23 -15.94
N LEU A 154 -21.42 -4.46 -16.25
CA LEU A 154 -22.55 -4.77 -17.12
C LEU A 154 -23.60 -5.51 -16.29
N PHE A 155 -24.80 -4.95 -16.25
CA PHE A 155 -25.88 -5.47 -15.42
C PHE A 155 -26.95 -6.15 -16.29
N PHE A 156 -27.02 -7.48 -16.22
CA PHE A 156 -28.03 -8.29 -16.86
C PHE A 156 -28.97 -8.89 -15.80
N LYS A 157 -30.18 -9.28 -16.21
CA LYS A 157 -31.14 -9.88 -15.25
C LYS A 157 -30.64 -11.17 -14.61
N PRO A 158 -30.00 -12.12 -15.31
CA PRO A 158 -29.51 -13.36 -14.67
C PRO A 158 -28.12 -13.20 -14.04
N VAL A 159 -27.32 -12.21 -14.46
CA VAL A 159 -25.90 -12.14 -14.10
C VAL A 159 -25.38 -10.69 -14.18
N ASP A 160 -24.48 -10.32 -13.27
CA ASP A 160 -23.64 -9.12 -13.39
C ASP A 160 -22.25 -9.53 -13.86
N ILE A 161 -21.70 -8.78 -14.82
CA ILE A 161 -20.36 -8.99 -15.35
C ILE A 161 -19.52 -7.76 -15.06
N GLN A 162 -18.37 -7.98 -14.45
CA GLN A 162 -17.34 -6.96 -14.26
C GLN A 162 -16.16 -7.26 -15.16
N LEU A 163 -15.80 -6.30 -15.99
CA LEU A 163 -14.60 -6.34 -16.81
C LEU A 163 -13.60 -5.34 -16.23
N LYS A 164 -12.34 -5.75 -16.07
CA LYS A 164 -11.26 -4.86 -15.64
C LYS A 164 -10.04 -5.10 -16.51
N PHE A 165 -9.49 -4.03 -17.01
CA PHE A 165 -8.18 -3.99 -17.65
C PHE A 165 -7.25 -3.12 -16.80
N ALA A 166 -6.06 -3.61 -16.49
CA ALA A 166 -5.07 -2.89 -15.72
C ALA A 166 -3.71 -2.89 -16.41
N VAL A 167 -2.99 -1.78 -16.25
CA VAL A 167 -1.59 -1.61 -16.63
C VAL A 167 -0.83 -1.31 -15.35
N ASN A 168 0.04 -2.21 -14.95
CA ASN A 168 0.90 -2.06 -13.81
C ASN A 168 2.27 -1.57 -14.27
N ASN A 169 2.94 -0.78 -13.40
CA ASN A 169 4.20 -0.13 -13.71
C ASN A 169 4.12 0.65 -15.03
N LEU A 170 3.19 1.60 -15.10
CA LEU A 170 2.85 2.37 -16.30
C LEU A 170 4.06 3.04 -16.96
N PHE A 171 5.01 3.53 -16.16
CA PHE A 171 6.21 4.22 -16.64
C PHE A 171 7.41 3.29 -16.85
N ASN A 172 7.20 1.97 -16.71
CA ASN A 172 8.24 0.95 -16.82
C ASN A 172 9.45 1.25 -15.93
N GLU A 173 9.18 1.67 -14.68
CA GLU A 173 10.21 1.96 -13.68
C GLU A 173 11.02 0.70 -13.40
N ASP A 174 12.34 0.82 -13.46
CA ASP A 174 13.26 -0.26 -13.08
C ASP A 174 13.59 -0.13 -11.59
N TYR A 175 13.07 -1.04 -10.79
CA TYR A 175 13.16 -0.96 -9.32
C TYR A 175 13.48 -2.30 -8.67
N LEU A 176 14.03 -2.21 -7.47
CA LEU A 176 14.32 -3.35 -6.63
C LEU A 176 13.59 -3.21 -5.29
N SER A 177 12.74 -4.18 -4.93
CA SER A 177 12.18 -4.27 -3.58
C SER A 177 13.09 -5.01 -2.62
N VAL A 178 13.86 -5.97 -3.13
CA VAL A 178 14.88 -6.75 -2.42
C VAL A 178 16.12 -6.80 -3.29
N LEU A 179 17.29 -6.75 -2.66
CA LEU A 179 18.59 -6.83 -3.35
C LEU A 179 18.67 -8.06 -4.25
N SER A 180 19.18 -7.88 -5.47
CA SER A 180 19.34 -8.94 -6.48
C SER A 180 18.05 -9.64 -6.91
N ARG A 181 16.89 -9.03 -6.67
CA ARG A 181 15.59 -9.51 -7.17
C ARG A 181 14.96 -8.45 -8.07
N PRO A 182 15.18 -8.56 -9.41
CA PRO A 182 14.53 -7.66 -10.35
C PRO A 182 13.00 -7.80 -10.27
N MET A 183 12.31 -6.69 -10.31
CA MET A 183 10.86 -6.63 -10.27
C MET A 183 10.29 -6.53 -11.68
N PRO A 184 9.01 -6.92 -11.89
CA PRO A 184 8.39 -6.82 -13.20
C PRO A 184 8.36 -5.38 -13.72
N GLY A 185 8.74 -5.19 -14.99
CA GLY A 185 8.48 -3.97 -15.72
C GLY A 185 6.99 -3.77 -15.99
N ILE A 186 6.67 -2.96 -17.01
CA ILE A 186 5.28 -2.77 -17.42
C ILE A 186 4.61 -4.11 -17.71
N ASN A 187 3.43 -4.32 -17.15
CA ASN A 187 2.65 -5.54 -17.37
C ASN A 187 1.15 -5.22 -17.41
N PHE A 188 0.39 -6.14 -18.03
CA PHE A 188 -1.02 -5.97 -18.29
C PHE A 188 -1.81 -7.09 -17.63
N GLU A 189 -2.96 -6.74 -17.05
CA GLU A 189 -3.88 -7.68 -16.45
C GLU A 189 -5.28 -7.48 -17.02
N PHE A 190 -5.96 -8.59 -17.31
CA PHE A 190 -7.36 -8.59 -17.67
C PHE A 190 -8.13 -9.50 -16.74
N PHE A 191 -9.21 -8.97 -16.17
CA PHE A 191 -10.06 -9.70 -15.21
C PHE A 191 -11.51 -9.66 -15.67
N ILE A 192 -12.19 -10.82 -15.56
CA ILE A 192 -13.63 -10.97 -15.78
C ILE A 192 -14.23 -11.53 -14.49
N GLY A 193 -15.10 -10.77 -13.85
CA GLY A 193 -15.92 -11.19 -12.72
C GLY A 193 -17.34 -11.50 -13.17
N ILE A 194 -17.89 -12.64 -12.76
CA ILE A 194 -19.26 -13.03 -13.09
C ILE A 194 -20.00 -13.32 -11.77
N THR A 195 -21.05 -12.56 -11.50
CA THR A 195 -21.88 -12.70 -10.30
C THR A 195 -23.30 -13.10 -10.69
N PRO A 196 -23.70 -14.37 -10.49
CA PRO A 196 -25.07 -14.80 -10.77
C PRO A 196 -26.06 -14.20 -9.79
N LYS A 197 -27.25 -13.80 -10.27
CA LYS A 197 -28.34 -13.30 -9.45
C LYS A 197 -29.38 -14.40 -9.22
N PHE A 198 -29.35 -14.97 -8.04
CA PHE A 198 -30.40 -15.92 -7.64
C PHE A 198 -31.66 -15.15 -7.26
N GLY A 199 -32.78 -15.43 -7.94
CA GLY A 199 -34.08 -14.84 -7.58
C GLY A 199 -34.46 -15.22 -6.15
N LYS A 200 -34.82 -14.23 -5.33
CA LYS A 200 -35.47 -14.52 -4.03
C LYS A 200 -36.77 -15.24 -4.32
N ASN A 201 -36.87 -16.55 -4.03
CA ASN A 201 -38.14 -17.25 -3.97
C ASN A 201 -39.07 -16.49 -3.00
N LYS A 202 -40.08 -15.80 -3.51
CA LYS A 202 -41.22 -15.36 -2.70
C LYS A 202 -41.87 -16.63 -2.14
N LYS A 203 -41.64 -16.96 -0.87
CA LYS A 203 -42.51 -17.88 -0.13
C LYS A 203 -43.93 -17.31 -0.23
N LYS A 204 -44.79 -17.98 -1.00
CA LYS A 204 -46.23 -17.80 -0.90
C LYS A 204 -46.58 -18.15 0.55
N SER A 205 -47.01 -17.17 1.33
CA SER A 205 -47.77 -17.44 2.54
C SER A 205 -49.12 -18.01 2.10
N GLU A 206 -49.29 -19.34 2.18
CA GLU A 206 -50.61 -19.92 2.18
C GLU A 206 -51.31 -19.48 3.43
N ASN A 207 -52.27 -18.56 3.24
CA ASN A 207 -53.34 -18.30 4.22
C ASN A 207 -54.17 -19.62 4.29
N THR A 208 -53.98 -20.40 5.31
CA THR A 208 -54.94 -21.41 5.73
C THR A 208 -55.97 -20.70 6.61
N ASN A 209 -57.09 -20.33 6.03
CA ASN A 209 -58.33 -20.07 6.79
C ASN A 209 -58.89 -21.43 7.23
N MET A 210 -59.03 -21.62 8.52
CA MET A 210 -60.07 -22.35 9.21
C MET A 210 -60.34 -21.69 10.56
#